data_70d659f4b3572359d9c9a53b03893519
#
_entry.id   70d659f4b3572359d9c9a53b03893519
#
_cell.length_a   1.000
_cell.length_b   1.000
_cell.length_c   1.000
_cell.angle_alpha   90.00
_cell.angle_beta   90.00
_cell.angle_gamma   90.00
#
_symmetry.space_group_name_H-M   'P 1'
#
loop_
_entity.id
_entity.type
_entity.pdbx_description
1 polymer ?
#
loop_
_entity_poly.entity_id
_entity_poly.type
_entity_poly.pdbx_seq_one_letter_code
_entity_poly.pdbx_strand_id
1 'polypeptide(L)'
;VDRRQRQMCIRDSQLTELLTEFGQIDELFMDYTYAEGENGKNSKDWDAEGIVKLARKLQPQIIINNRLGLTENRQDWDYITPEQFMPQQWPTVNSQRVPWETCQTFSGSWGYHRDEYSWKSVHQLIVMLAETVSKGGNLLLNVGPTARGVFDERAIERLNGLAHWMRFHSSAIYGCTAAPTEYACPNNCILTYNPNTNRLYIHVLEWPFKSLYLKQYKGKIKYAQLLNDNSELKFRTETKKGSHMTENTGADDVIITLPVERPNVELPVIELILE
;
A
#
# COMPACT_ATOMS: atom_id res chain seq x y z
N VAL A 1 -30.03 -35.09 1.81
CA VAL A 1 -29.13 -34.02 2.23
C VAL A 1 -29.48 -32.79 1.37
N ASP A 2 -29.87 -31.72 2.03
CA ASP A 2 -30.17 -30.46 1.38
C ASP A 2 -28.95 -30.00 0.56
N ARG A 3 -29.17 -29.39 -0.62
CA ARG A 3 -28.13 -28.87 -1.51
C ARG A 3 -27.16 -27.95 -0.77
N ARG A 4 -27.67 -27.19 0.20
CA ARG A 4 -26.87 -26.29 1.05
C ARG A 4 -25.95 -27.07 1.98
N GLN A 5 -26.42 -28.10 2.66
CA GLN A 5 -25.58 -28.97 3.52
C GLN A 5 -24.48 -29.67 2.71
N ARG A 6 -24.79 -30.12 1.49
CA ARG A 6 -23.76 -30.72 0.59
C ARG A 6 -22.67 -29.73 0.21
N GLN A 7 -23.02 -28.48 -0.11
CA GLN A 7 -22.04 -27.42 -0.41
C GLN A 7 -21.15 -27.10 0.78
N MET A 8 -21.72 -27.03 1.99
CA MET A 8 -20.98 -26.81 3.22
C MET A 8 -19.97 -27.94 3.48
N CYS A 9 -20.39 -29.22 3.34
CA CYS A 9 -19.49 -30.37 3.51
C CYS A 9 -18.33 -30.37 2.51
N ILE A 10 -18.58 -30.04 1.23
CA ILE A 10 -17.54 -29.96 0.21
C ILE A 10 -16.56 -28.84 0.56
N ARG A 11 -17.02 -27.66 0.91
CA ARG A 11 -16.19 -26.53 1.30
C ARG A 11 -15.33 -26.86 2.52
N ASP A 12 -15.93 -27.43 3.57
CA ASP A 12 -15.20 -27.78 4.80
C ASP A 12 -14.12 -28.82 4.53
N SER A 13 -14.38 -29.78 3.64
CA SER A 13 -13.39 -30.76 3.21
C SER A 13 -12.25 -30.10 2.45
N GLN A 14 -12.55 -29.21 1.49
CA GLN A 14 -11.54 -28.47 0.71
C GLN A 14 -10.71 -27.54 1.59
N LEU A 15 -11.34 -26.81 2.52
CA LEU A 15 -10.65 -25.94 3.46
C LEU A 15 -9.78 -26.77 4.43
N THR A 16 -10.25 -27.91 4.89
CA THR A 16 -9.46 -28.80 5.73
C THR A 16 -8.24 -29.32 4.99
N GLU A 17 -8.41 -29.82 3.77
CA GLU A 17 -7.29 -30.28 2.91
C GLU A 17 -6.27 -29.16 2.70
N LEU A 18 -6.72 -27.97 2.31
CA LEU A 18 -5.85 -26.82 2.11
C LEU A 18 -5.03 -26.47 3.36
N LEU A 19 -5.66 -26.47 4.53
CA LEU A 19 -5.03 -26.05 5.79
C LEU A 19 -4.25 -27.15 6.51
N THR A 20 -4.28 -28.40 6.02
CA THR A 20 -3.57 -29.54 6.65
C THR A 20 -2.51 -30.18 5.78
N GLU A 21 -2.63 -30.12 4.44
CA GLU A 21 -1.76 -30.89 3.54
C GLU A 21 -0.71 -30.04 2.82
N PHE A 22 -0.85 -28.69 2.81
CA PHE A 22 0.02 -27.80 2.06
C PHE A 22 0.98 -26.96 2.94
N GLY A 23 1.11 -27.32 4.22
CA GLY A 23 1.97 -26.61 5.18
C GLY A 23 1.30 -25.38 5.76
N GLN A 24 2.11 -24.45 6.27
CA GLN A 24 1.62 -23.22 6.85
C GLN A 24 1.07 -22.29 5.77
N ILE A 25 -0.13 -21.78 6.00
CA ILE A 25 -0.79 -20.74 5.19
C ILE A 25 -0.88 -19.51 6.07
N ASP A 26 -0.33 -18.39 5.58
CA ASP A 26 -0.26 -17.16 6.36
C ASP A 26 -1.56 -16.37 6.24
N GLU A 27 -2.20 -16.39 5.07
CA GLU A 27 -3.38 -15.58 4.77
C GLU A 27 -4.44 -16.38 4.05
N LEU A 28 -5.70 -16.18 4.47
CA LEU A 28 -6.91 -16.72 3.81
C LEU A 28 -7.76 -15.56 3.30
N PHE A 29 -7.67 -15.29 2.00
CA PHE A 29 -8.47 -14.30 1.33
C PHE A 29 -9.79 -14.91 0.86
N MET A 30 -10.88 -14.57 1.54
CA MET A 30 -12.23 -14.98 1.17
C MET A 30 -12.89 -13.91 0.29
N ASP A 31 -13.77 -14.32 -0.61
CA ASP A 31 -14.48 -13.39 -1.49
C ASP A 31 -15.92 -13.88 -1.79
N TYR A 32 -16.70 -13.05 -2.51
CA TYR A 32 -18.04 -13.38 -2.99
C TYR A 32 -19.16 -13.32 -1.94
N THR A 33 -19.05 -12.48 -0.92
CA THR A 33 -20.17 -12.18 -0.03
C THR A 33 -20.91 -10.94 -0.50
N TYR A 34 -22.11 -11.12 -0.99
CA TYR A 34 -23.03 -10.06 -1.43
C TYR A 34 -24.33 -10.18 -0.65
N ALA A 35 -24.63 -9.19 0.17
CA ALA A 35 -25.81 -9.22 1.04
C ALA A 35 -27.14 -9.05 0.27
N GLU A 36 -27.09 -8.47 -0.93
CA GLU A 36 -28.25 -8.08 -1.71
C GLU A 36 -28.19 -8.62 -3.15
N GLY A 37 -29.33 -9.01 -3.70
CA GLY A 37 -29.53 -9.48 -5.08
C GLY A 37 -30.05 -10.90 -5.19
N GLU A 38 -30.57 -11.26 -6.37
CA GLU A 38 -31.21 -12.57 -6.66
C GLU A 38 -30.29 -13.79 -6.41
N ASN A 39 -28.98 -13.59 -6.47
CA ASN A 39 -27.96 -14.61 -6.23
C ASN A 39 -27.03 -14.23 -5.08
N GLY A 40 -27.40 -13.25 -4.26
CA GLY A 40 -26.60 -12.82 -3.12
C GLY A 40 -26.46 -13.93 -2.08
N LYS A 41 -25.28 -14.03 -1.51
CA LYS A 41 -24.97 -14.90 -0.39
C LYS A 41 -24.41 -14.07 0.75
N ASN A 42 -25.00 -14.19 1.91
CA ASN A 42 -24.56 -13.50 3.12
C ASN A 42 -23.73 -14.44 4.02
N SER A 43 -23.28 -13.95 5.16
CA SER A 43 -22.47 -14.71 6.13
C SER A 43 -23.13 -16.01 6.60
N LYS A 44 -24.47 -16.02 6.73
CA LYS A 44 -25.22 -17.23 7.12
C LYS A 44 -25.27 -18.26 6.00
N ASP A 45 -25.35 -17.80 4.73
CA ASP A 45 -25.34 -18.72 3.59
C ASP A 45 -23.99 -19.40 3.41
N TRP A 46 -22.92 -18.73 3.80
CA TRP A 46 -21.58 -19.30 3.82
C TRP A 46 -21.28 -20.11 5.08
N ASP A 47 -22.06 -20.03 6.14
CA ASP A 47 -21.63 -20.47 7.47
C ASP A 47 -20.28 -19.85 7.84
N ALA A 48 -20.19 -18.54 7.71
CA ALA A 48 -18.96 -17.80 7.84
C ALA A 48 -18.27 -18.01 9.20
N GLU A 49 -19.04 -18.08 10.29
CA GLU A 49 -18.51 -18.41 11.63
C GLU A 49 -17.86 -19.79 11.67
N GLY A 50 -18.48 -20.79 11.01
CA GLY A 50 -17.93 -22.15 10.90
C GLY A 50 -16.60 -22.15 10.14
N ILE A 51 -16.48 -21.36 9.05
CA ILE A 51 -15.24 -21.20 8.28
C ILE A 51 -14.13 -20.63 9.16
N VAL A 52 -14.38 -19.51 9.84
CA VAL A 52 -13.39 -18.86 10.70
C VAL A 52 -12.95 -19.77 11.82
N LYS A 53 -13.91 -20.43 12.48
CA LYS A 53 -13.63 -21.38 13.56
C LYS A 53 -12.79 -22.58 13.10
N LEU A 54 -13.08 -23.13 11.92
CA LEU A 54 -12.33 -24.21 11.33
C LEU A 54 -10.91 -23.77 10.98
N ALA A 55 -10.76 -22.64 10.28
CA ALA A 55 -9.47 -22.10 9.89
C ALA A 55 -8.56 -21.85 11.09
N ARG A 56 -9.04 -21.15 12.11
CA ARG A 56 -8.27 -20.87 13.33
C ARG A 56 -8.00 -22.10 14.20
N LYS A 57 -8.85 -23.12 14.12
CA LYS A 57 -8.58 -24.43 14.78
C LYS A 57 -7.42 -25.16 14.11
N LEU A 58 -7.35 -25.17 12.78
CA LEU A 58 -6.33 -25.88 12.02
C LEU A 58 -5.01 -25.08 11.95
N GLN A 59 -5.10 -23.77 11.79
CA GLN A 59 -3.94 -22.87 11.73
C GLN A 59 -4.24 -21.59 12.56
N PRO A 60 -3.94 -21.57 13.87
CA PRO A 60 -4.29 -20.46 14.75
C PRO A 60 -3.67 -19.09 14.37
N GLN A 61 -2.54 -19.10 13.64
CA GLN A 61 -1.82 -17.91 13.19
C GLN A 61 -2.38 -17.29 11.90
N ILE A 62 -3.28 -18.00 11.20
CA ILE A 62 -3.79 -17.57 9.89
C ILE A 62 -4.53 -16.23 10.01
N ILE A 63 -4.23 -15.28 9.12
CA ILE A 63 -4.98 -14.04 9.01
C ILE A 63 -6.11 -14.17 7.98
N ILE A 64 -7.25 -13.56 8.27
CA ILE A 64 -8.48 -13.69 7.48
C ILE A 64 -9.01 -12.28 7.18
N ASN A 65 -9.39 -12.04 5.92
CA ASN A 65 -9.97 -10.77 5.51
C ASN A 65 -11.43 -10.64 5.96
N ASN A 66 -12.01 -9.44 5.81
CA ASN A 66 -13.37 -9.11 6.25
C ASN A 66 -14.48 -9.52 5.25
N ARG A 67 -14.16 -10.22 4.16
CA ARG A 67 -15.13 -10.50 3.07
C ARG A 67 -16.08 -11.65 3.32
N LEU A 68 -16.08 -12.25 4.51
CA LEU A 68 -17.10 -13.23 4.93
C LEU A 68 -18.40 -12.58 5.43
N GLY A 69 -18.47 -11.24 5.51
CA GLY A 69 -19.64 -10.53 6.01
C GLY A 69 -19.82 -10.57 7.52
N LEU A 70 -18.77 -10.92 8.28
CA LEU A 70 -18.73 -10.89 9.74
C LEU A 70 -18.08 -9.57 10.18
N THR A 71 -18.81 -8.46 10.08
CA THR A 71 -18.24 -7.12 10.29
C THR A 71 -18.29 -6.64 11.73
N GLU A 72 -19.17 -7.20 12.55
CA GLU A 72 -19.44 -6.71 13.91
C GLU A 72 -18.39 -7.14 14.93
N ASN A 73 -17.86 -8.37 14.80
CA ASN A 73 -16.91 -8.93 15.75
C ASN A 73 -15.50 -8.94 15.17
N ARG A 74 -14.57 -8.20 15.78
CA ARG A 74 -13.15 -8.13 15.38
C ARG A 74 -12.38 -9.45 15.51
N GLN A 75 -12.91 -10.43 16.20
CA GLN A 75 -12.28 -11.76 16.31
C GLN A 75 -12.49 -12.62 15.06
N ASP A 76 -13.43 -12.23 14.19
CA ASP A 76 -13.80 -13.00 13.01
C ASP A 76 -13.00 -12.63 11.76
N TRP A 77 -12.26 -11.53 11.80
CA TRP A 77 -11.41 -11.05 10.71
C TRP A 77 -10.22 -10.21 11.24
N ASP A 78 -9.13 -10.14 10.48
CA ASP A 78 -7.89 -9.48 10.90
C ASP A 78 -7.66 -8.16 10.15
N TYR A 79 -8.03 -8.08 8.88
CA TYR A 79 -7.81 -6.92 8.03
C TYR A 79 -8.98 -6.68 7.07
N ILE A 80 -9.09 -5.45 6.58
CA ILE A 80 -10.09 -5.07 5.59
C ILE A 80 -9.48 -4.95 4.19
N THR A 81 -10.31 -5.19 3.17
CA THR A 81 -9.86 -5.25 1.78
C THR A 81 -10.63 -4.28 0.88
N PRO A 82 -10.26 -2.98 0.86
CA PRO A 82 -10.74 -2.05 -0.15
C PRO A 82 -10.42 -2.56 -1.55
N GLU A 83 -11.40 -2.54 -2.46
CA GLU A 83 -11.24 -3.06 -3.81
C GLU A 83 -11.37 -1.95 -4.84
N GLN A 84 -10.34 -1.79 -5.70
CA GLN A 84 -10.29 -0.81 -6.77
C GLN A 84 -10.45 0.66 -6.32
N PHE A 85 -10.26 0.94 -5.03
CA PHE A 85 -10.17 2.31 -4.54
C PHE A 85 -9.09 2.45 -3.46
N MET A 86 -8.59 3.67 -3.29
CA MET A 86 -7.60 4.01 -2.27
C MET A 86 -8.30 4.74 -1.12
N PRO A 87 -8.22 4.22 0.13
CA PRO A 87 -8.69 4.96 1.29
C PRO A 87 -8.01 6.33 1.40
N GLN A 88 -8.77 7.36 1.80
CA GLN A 88 -8.22 8.70 1.96
C GLN A 88 -7.26 8.81 3.14
N GLN A 89 -7.44 7.97 4.13
CA GLN A 89 -6.62 7.88 5.35
C GLN A 89 -6.56 6.44 5.83
N TRP A 90 -5.74 6.16 6.84
CA TRP A 90 -5.71 4.83 7.46
C TRP A 90 -7.11 4.46 7.97
N PRO A 91 -7.69 3.35 7.47
CA PRO A 91 -9.03 2.95 7.87
C PRO A 91 -9.16 2.66 9.36
N THR A 92 -10.32 3.01 9.91
CA THR A 92 -10.63 2.78 11.33
C THR A 92 -11.96 2.03 11.49
N VAL A 93 -12.01 1.17 12.48
CA VAL A 93 -13.25 0.53 12.95
C VAL A 93 -13.37 0.82 14.44
N ASN A 94 -14.49 1.35 14.89
CA ASN A 94 -14.71 1.81 16.28
C ASN A 94 -13.58 2.77 16.75
N SER A 95 -13.19 3.71 15.89
CA SER A 95 -12.10 4.69 16.11
C SER A 95 -10.70 4.09 16.31
N GLN A 96 -10.51 2.80 16.08
CA GLN A 96 -9.21 2.14 16.11
C GLN A 96 -8.71 1.86 14.68
N ARG A 97 -7.45 2.17 14.41
CA ARG A 97 -6.79 1.80 13.14
C ARG A 97 -6.81 0.29 12.98
N VAL A 98 -7.15 -0.17 11.78
CA VAL A 98 -7.18 -1.59 11.45
C VAL A 98 -6.18 -1.88 10.32
N PRO A 99 -5.55 -3.07 10.29
CA PRO A 99 -4.80 -3.51 9.14
C PRO A 99 -5.68 -3.52 7.89
N TRP A 100 -5.09 -3.20 6.74
CA TRP A 100 -5.81 -3.19 5.48
C TRP A 100 -4.91 -3.49 4.30
N GLU A 101 -5.50 -4.06 3.28
CA GLU A 101 -4.85 -4.37 2.02
C GLU A 101 -5.79 -4.00 0.86
N THR A 102 -5.36 -3.11 -0.02
CA THR A 102 -6.14 -2.82 -1.22
C THR A 102 -5.83 -3.80 -2.33
N CYS A 103 -6.85 -4.42 -2.91
CA CYS A 103 -6.66 -5.19 -4.12
C CYS A 103 -6.96 -4.34 -5.35
N GLN A 104 -5.99 -4.31 -6.26
CA GLN A 104 -5.96 -3.45 -7.43
C GLN A 104 -5.54 -4.25 -8.66
N THR A 105 -5.85 -3.73 -9.83
CA THR A 105 -5.46 -4.31 -11.12
C THR A 105 -4.45 -3.44 -11.85
N PHE A 106 -3.70 -4.03 -12.79
CA PHE A 106 -2.86 -3.29 -13.73
C PHE A 106 -3.66 -2.49 -14.75
N SER A 107 -4.88 -2.93 -15.02
CA SER A 107 -5.77 -2.35 -16.02
C SER A 107 -7.22 -2.28 -15.50
N GLY A 108 -8.18 -2.06 -16.38
CA GLY A 108 -9.60 -2.11 -16.04
C GLY A 108 -10.16 -3.52 -15.79
N SER A 109 -9.37 -4.57 -15.99
CA SER A 109 -9.82 -5.98 -15.93
C SER A 109 -9.05 -6.78 -14.88
N TRP A 110 -9.74 -7.67 -14.16
CA TRP A 110 -9.12 -8.65 -13.24
C TRP A 110 -8.39 -9.76 -14.01
N GLY A 111 -9.04 -10.31 -15.03
CA GLY A 111 -8.46 -11.32 -15.89
C GLY A 111 -7.80 -10.73 -17.12
N TYR A 112 -7.15 -11.60 -17.92
CA TYR A 112 -6.60 -11.22 -19.22
C TYR A 112 -7.73 -10.83 -20.18
N HIS A 113 -7.60 -9.65 -20.79
CA HIS A 113 -8.43 -9.20 -21.87
C HIS A 113 -7.55 -8.64 -23.00
N ARG A 114 -7.62 -9.28 -24.19
CA ARG A 114 -6.74 -8.94 -25.31
C ARG A 114 -6.88 -7.48 -25.74
N ASP A 115 -8.11 -6.99 -25.80
CA ASP A 115 -8.45 -5.65 -26.29
C ASP A 115 -8.55 -4.61 -25.17
N GLU A 116 -7.96 -4.89 -23.99
CA GLU A 116 -7.84 -3.95 -22.88
C GLU A 116 -6.84 -2.83 -23.22
N TYR A 117 -7.26 -1.59 -23.04
CA TYR A 117 -6.44 -0.40 -23.30
C TYR A 117 -6.35 0.57 -22.10
N SER A 118 -7.08 0.31 -21.02
CA SER A 118 -7.05 1.15 -19.82
C SER A 118 -5.94 0.71 -18.81
N TRP A 119 -4.72 0.60 -19.31
CA TRP A 119 -3.57 0.21 -18.50
C TRP A 119 -3.03 1.38 -17.68
N LYS A 120 -2.85 1.14 -16.38
CA LYS A 120 -2.12 2.09 -15.53
C LYS A 120 -0.67 2.21 -16.01
N SER A 121 -0.11 3.41 -15.98
CA SER A 121 1.33 3.61 -16.26
C SER A 121 2.19 3.07 -15.11
N VAL A 122 3.48 2.86 -15.36
CA VAL A 122 4.45 2.49 -14.31
C VAL A 122 4.41 3.53 -13.18
N HIS A 123 4.39 4.81 -13.53
CA HIS A 123 4.28 5.90 -12.57
C HIS A 123 3.03 5.78 -11.67
N GLN A 124 1.86 5.55 -12.27
CA GLN A 124 0.60 5.39 -11.51
C GLN A 124 0.66 4.20 -10.55
N LEU A 125 1.28 3.08 -10.95
CA LEU A 125 1.43 1.91 -10.10
C LEU A 125 2.38 2.16 -8.91
N ILE A 126 3.49 2.88 -9.15
CA ILE A 126 4.44 3.26 -8.10
C ILE A 126 3.81 4.26 -7.12
N VAL A 127 3.09 5.26 -7.61
CA VAL A 127 2.36 6.22 -6.76
C VAL A 127 1.32 5.50 -5.92
N MET A 128 0.56 4.59 -6.52
CA MET A 128 -0.43 3.78 -5.80
C MET A 128 0.21 2.94 -4.68
N LEU A 129 1.38 2.35 -4.93
CA LEU A 129 2.15 1.61 -3.92
C LEU A 129 2.60 2.54 -2.78
N ALA A 130 3.20 3.69 -3.10
CA ALA A 130 3.65 4.66 -2.10
C ALA A 130 2.49 5.21 -1.27
N GLU A 131 1.35 5.54 -1.90
CA GLU A 131 0.14 5.99 -1.19
C GLU A 131 -0.43 4.92 -0.27
N THR A 132 -0.44 3.65 -0.70
CA THR A 132 -0.89 2.53 0.13
C THR A 132 -0.07 2.44 1.40
N VAL A 133 1.26 2.41 1.26
CA VAL A 133 2.17 2.32 2.41
C VAL A 133 2.10 3.56 3.30
N SER A 134 1.95 4.76 2.72
CA SER A 134 1.83 6.01 3.48
C SER A 134 0.60 6.07 4.39
N LYS A 135 -0.37 5.22 4.14
CA LYS A 135 -1.61 5.06 4.92
C LYS A 135 -1.63 3.75 5.72
N GLY A 136 -0.46 3.11 5.89
CA GLY A 136 -0.29 1.90 6.69
C GLY A 136 -0.91 0.64 6.10
N GLY A 137 -1.09 0.58 4.77
CA GLY A 137 -1.68 -0.55 4.08
C GLY A 137 -0.70 -1.39 3.27
N ASN A 138 -1.19 -2.53 2.80
CA ASN A 138 -0.55 -3.40 1.82
C ASN A 138 -1.24 -3.28 0.46
N LEU A 139 -0.50 -3.51 -0.60
CA LEU A 139 -1.00 -3.55 -1.97
C LEU A 139 -0.98 -4.98 -2.51
N LEU A 140 -2.15 -5.53 -2.78
CA LEU A 140 -2.33 -6.74 -3.57
C LEU A 140 -2.58 -6.33 -5.03
N LEU A 141 -1.57 -6.48 -5.88
CA LEU A 141 -1.62 -6.03 -7.27
C LEU A 141 -1.80 -7.21 -8.22
N ASN A 142 -3.01 -7.32 -8.77
CA ASN A 142 -3.41 -8.42 -9.64
C ASN A 142 -2.94 -8.21 -11.08
N VAL A 143 -2.40 -9.27 -11.68
CA VAL A 143 -2.10 -9.37 -13.09
C VAL A 143 -2.76 -10.60 -13.69
N GLY A 144 -3.57 -10.42 -14.76
CA GLY A 144 -4.26 -11.50 -15.45
C GLY A 144 -3.33 -12.21 -16.46
N PRO A 145 -3.00 -13.51 -16.26
CA PRO A 145 -2.25 -14.27 -17.23
C PRO A 145 -3.09 -14.60 -18.47
N THR A 146 -2.44 -14.74 -19.63
CA THR A 146 -3.07 -15.28 -20.84
C THR A 146 -3.50 -16.74 -20.64
N ALA A 147 -4.31 -17.27 -21.57
CA ALA A 147 -4.70 -18.69 -21.55
C ALA A 147 -3.51 -19.67 -21.66
N ARG A 148 -2.32 -19.21 -22.04
CA ARG A 148 -1.08 -20.00 -22.05
C ARG A 148 -0.32 -19.98 -20.73
N GLY A 149 -0.82 -19.28 -19.71
CA GLY A 149 -0.17 -19.13 -18.41
C GLY A 149 1.03 -18.16 -18.41
N VAL A 150 1.13 -17.27 -19.39
CA VAL A 150 2.17 -16.25 -19.48
C VAL A 150 1.57 -14.86 -19.38
N PHE A 151 2.36 -13.88 -18.93
CA PHE A 151 1.93 -12.51 -18.90
C PHE A 151 2.00 -11.86 -20.29
N ASP A 152 1.07 -10.97 -20.55
CA ASP A 152 1.05 -10.10 -21.73
C ASP A 152 2.24 -9.10 -21.68
N GLU A 153 2.75 -8.71 -22.86
CA GLU A 153 3.88 -7.78 -22.95
C GLU A 153 3.63 -6.46 -22.21
N ARG A 154 2.39 -5.97 -22.23
CA ARG A 154 2.00 -4.75 -21.50
C ARG A 154 2.11 -4.91 -19.98
N ALA A 155 1.81 -6.12 -19.48
CA ALA A 155 2.00 -6.43 -18.06
C ALA A 155 3.49 -6.58 -17.72
N ILE A 156 4.27 -7.23 -18.58
CA ILE A 156 5.72 -7.39 -18.43
C ILE A 156 6.43 -6.04 -18.40
N GLU A 157 6.07 -5.12 -19.27
CA GLU A 157 6.62 -3.75 -19.29
C GLU A 157 6.42 -3.06 -17.94
N ARG A 158 5.24 -3.14 -17.37
CA ARG A 158 4.91 -2.51 -16.07
C ARG A 158 5.61 -3.19 -14.90
N LEU A 159 5.67 -4.53 -14.91
CA LEU A 159 6.42 -5.29 -13.91
C LEU A 159 7.91 -4.93 -13.95
N ASN A 160 8.49 -4.80 -15.14
CA ASN A 160 9.89 -4.39 -15.30
C ASN A 160 10.11 -2.95 -14.81
N GLY A 161 9.18 -2.03 -15.08
CA GLY A 161 9.24 -0.66 -14.58
C GLY A 161 9.16 -0.60 -13.05
N LEU A 162 8.24 -1.35 -12.43
CA LEU A 162 8.15 -1.49 -10.98
C LEU A 162 9.46 -2.08 -10.41
N ALA A 163 9.96 -3.16 -11.00
CA ALA A 163 11.20 -3.82 -10.56
C ALA A 163 12.40 -2.89 -10.66
N HIS A 164 12.50 -2.10 -11.74
CA HIS A 164 13.56 -1.12 -11.90
C HIS A 164 13.52 -0.05 -10.81
N TRP A 165 12.35 0.52 -10.52
CA TRP A 165 12.19 1.51 -9.46
C TRP A 165 12.47 0.91 -8.08
N MET A 166 11.90 -0.25 -7.77
CA MET A 166 12.09 -0.95 -6.49
C MET A 166 13.55 -1.31 -6.21
N ARG A 167 14.35 -1.56 -7.24
CA ARG A 167 15.79 -1.86 -7.07
C ARG A 167 16.53 -0.78 -6.27
N PHE A 168 16.14 0.48 -6.41
CA PHE A 168 16.80 1.61 -5.74
C PHE A 168 15.96 2.19 -4.59
N HIS A 169 14.65 1.94 -4.57
CA HIS A 169 13.71 2.61 -3.67
C HIS A 169 12.99 1.66 -2.70
N SER A 170 13.35 0.38 -2.68
CA SER A 170 12.66 -0.63 -1.85
C SER A 170 12.67 -0.32 -0.35
N SER A 171 13.71 0.37 0.14
CA SER A 171 13.81 0.81 1.55
C SER A 171 12.73 1.82 1.94
N ALA A 172 12.18 2.57 0.97
CA ALA A 172 11.08 3.51 1.19
C ALA A 172 9.69 2.83 1.23
N ILE A 173 9.66 1.51 0.97
CA ILE A 173 8.44 0.69 0.90
C ILE A 173 8.48 -0.41 1.97
N TYR A 174 9.47 -1.32 1.90
CA TYR A 174 9.52 -2.46 2.81
C TYR A 174 9.85 -2.03 4.24
N GLY A 175 9.04 -2.52 5.18
CA GLY A 175 9.14 -2.16 6.59
C GLY A 175 8.68 -0.74 6.91
N CYS A 176 8.11 -0.03 5.92
CA CYS A 176 7.54 1.30 6.10
C CYS A 176 6.05 1.27 6.42
N THR A 177 5.58 2.36 6.99
CA THR A 177 4.19 2.62 7.33
C THR A 177 3.89 4.13 7.20
N ALA A 178 2.74 4.57 7.67
CA ALA A 178 2.39 5.98 7.74
C ALA A 178 3.39 6.77 8.60
N ALA A 179 3.74 7.96 8.15
CA ALA A 179 4.59 8.86 8.92
C ALA A 179 3.91 9.29 10.22
N PRO A 180 4.66 9.48 11.31
CA PRO A 180 4.16 10.09 12.53
C PRO A 180 3.59 11.50 12.24
N THR A 181 2.56 11.88 13.00
CA THR A 181 1.78 13.10 12.76
C THR A 181 2.56 14.41 12.97
N GLU A 182 3.69 14.36 13.66
CA GLU A 182 4.60 15.48 13.84
C GLU A 182 5.44 15.81 12.59
N TYR A 183 5.37 14.99 11.56
CA TYR A 183 6.01 15.23 10.27
C TYR A 183 4.95 15.66 9.25
N ALA A 184 4.83 16.96 9.05
CA ALA A 184 3.91 17.52 8.06
C ALA A 184 4.34 17.13 6.64
N CYS A 185 3.43 16.54 5.86
CA CYS A 185 3.70 16.20 4.48
C CYS A 185 3.83 17.48 3.62
N PRO A 186 4.92 17.66 2.86
CA PRO A 186 5.03 18.76 1.92
C PRO A 186 3.99 18.65 0.80
N ASN A 187 3.66 19.77 0.17
CA ASN A 187 2.74 19.77 -0.97
C ASN A 187 3.31 18.91 -2.10
N ASN A 188 2.44 18.22 -2.82
CA ASN A 188 2.77 17.34 -3.94
C ASN A 188 3.80 16.25 -3.57
N CYS A 189 3.72 15.75 -2.34
CA CYS A 189 4.54 14.67 -1.82
C CYS A 189 3.70 13.60 -1.12
N ILE A 190 4.31 12.44 -0.92
CA ILE A 190 3.80 11.36 -0.08
C ILE A 190 4.89 11.03 0.93
N LEU A 191 4.51 10.73 2.18
CA LEU A 191 5.45 10.34 3.23
C LEU A 191 5.28 8.87 3.58
N THR A 192 6.40 8.13 3.60
CA THR A 192 6.47 6.81 4.24
C THR A 192 7.55 6.83 5.32
N TYR A 193 7.38 6.04 6.37
CA TYR A 193 8.28 6.04 7.52
C TYR A 193 8.64 4.61 7.93
N ASN A 194 9.92 4.36 8.13
CA ASN A 194 10.41 3.10 8.67
C ASN A 194 10.73 3.24 10.16
N PRO A 195 9.90 2.69 11.06
CA PRO A 195 10.10 2.83 12.51
C PRO A 195 11.34 2.07 13.02
N ASN A 196 11.77 1.02 12.32
CA ASN A 196 12.90 0.21 12.75
C ASN A 196 14.25 0.89 12.50
N THR A 197 14.32 1.76 11.48
CA THR A 197 15.55 2.46 11.09
C THR A 197 15.50 3.95 11.38
N ASN A 198 14.38 4.47 11.88
CA ASN A 198 14.10 5.89 12.11
C ASN A 198 14.35 6.74 10.86
N ARG A 199 13.80 6.30 9.71
CA ARG A 199 13.95 6.97 8.43
C ARG A 199 12.62 7.41 7.86
N LEU A 200 12.56 8.64 7.41
CA LEU A 200 11.42 9.23 6.72
C LEU A 200 11.75 9.37 5.24
N TYR A 201 10.84 8.95 4.39
CA TYR A 201 10.97 9.02 2.94
C TYR A 201 9.92 9.96 2.37
N ILE A 202 10.39 10.91 1.56
CA ILE A 202 9.53 11.88 0.86
C ILE A 202 9.50 11.49 -0.61
N HIS A 203 8.40 10.94 -1.06
CA HIS A 203 8.14 10.64 -2.47
C HIS A 203 7.63 11.91 -3.14
N VAL A 204 8.38 12.44 -4.11
CA VAL A 204 8.13 13.75 -4.72
C VAL A 204 7.33 13.56 -6.02
N LEU A 205 6.04 13.86 -5.99
CA LEU A 205 5.12 13.74 -7.13
C LEU A 205 5.42 14.77 -8.22
N GLU A 206 5.68 16.01 -7.79
CA GLU A 206 6.07 17.11 -8.67
C GLU A 206 7.37 17.72 -8.18
N TRP A 207 8.40 17.73 -9.04
CA TRP A 207 9.73 18.21 -8.67
C TRP A 207 9.76 19.74 -8.54
N PRO A 208 10.00 20.27 -7.33
CA PRO A 208 10.00 21.70 -7.11
C PRO A 208 11.31 22.35 -7.60
N PHE A 209 11.25 23.61 -8.00
CA PHE A 209 12.43 24.34 -8.44
C PHE A 209 13.34 24.69 -7.27
N LYS A 210 14.53 24.07 -7.21
CA LYS A 210 15.64 24.32 -6.27
C LYS A 210 15.38 24.07 -4.78
N SER A 211 14.16 24.06 -4.30
CA SER A 211 13.91 24.01 -2.86
C SER A 211 12.65 23.22 -2.49
N LEU A 212 12.75 22.37 -1.48
CA LEU A 212 11.62 21.73 -0.82
C LEU A 212 11.53 22.26 0.61
N TYR A 213 10.33 22.73 0.98
CA TYR A 213 10.06 23.34 2.29
C TYR A 213 9.41 22.30 3.20
N LEU A 214 10.04 22.02 4.35
CA LEU A 214 9.57 21.12 5.38
C LEU A 214 9.14 21.91 6.62
N LYS A 215 7.85 21.96 6.88
CA LYS A 215 7.29 22.73 8.00
C LYS A 215 7.54 22.01 9.33
N GLN A 216 8.14 22.72 10.30
CA GLN A 216 8.39 22.21 11.66
C GLN A 216 9.36 21.03 11.74
N TYR A 217 10.36 20.96 10.84
CA TYR A 217 11.37 19.90 10.83
C TYR A 217 12.70 20.29 11.49
N LYS A 218 12.83 21.51 12.03
CA LYS A 218 14.05 21.97 12.70
C LYS A 218 14.44 21.06 13.87
N GLY A 219 15.72 20.62 13.86
CA GLY A 219 16.26 19.73 14.89
C GLY A 219 15.79 18.28 14.79
N LYS A 220 15.10 17.89 13.71
CA LYS A 220 14.61 16.52 13.51
C LYS A 220 15.40 15.75 12.46
N ILE A 221 16.20 16.43 11.63
CA ILE A 221 16.91 15.82 10.50
C ILE A 221 18.40 15.81 10.78
N LYS A 222 18.98 14.63 10.75
CA LYS A 222 20.43 14.40 10.85
C LYS A 222 21.12 14.43 9.49
N TYR A 223 20.50 13.84 8.48
CA TYR A 223 21.05 13.72 7.13
C TYR A 223 19.92 13.60 6.10
N ALA A 224 20.17 14.07 4.88
CA ALA A 224 19.23 13.99 3.76
C ALA A 224 19.97 13.56 2.48
N GLN A 225 19.35 12.66 1.69
CA GLN A 225 19.89 12.22 0.41
C GLN A 225 18.80 11.87 -0.60
N LEU A 226 19.16 11.87 -1.89
CA LEU A 226 18.36 11.24 -2.93
C LEU A 226 18.53 9.72 -2.86
N LEU A 227 17.42 8.98 -2.91
CA LEU A 227 17.49 7.52 -2.76
C LEU A 227 17.98 6.79 -4.02
N ASN A 228 17.81 7.40 -5.21
CA ASN A 228 18.17 6.79 -6.48
C ASN A 228 19.68 6.65 -6.71
N ASP A 229 20.50 7.53 -6.13
CA ASP A 229 21.96 7.58 -6.32
C ASP A 229 22.75 7.86 -5.04
N ASN A 230 22.06 8.02 -3.91
CA ASN A 230 22.59 8.35 -2.59
C ASN A 230 23.33 9.70 -2.54
N SER A 231 23.06 10.62 -3.46
CA SER A 231 23.64 11.95 -3.42
C SER A 231 23.10 12.76 -2.25
N GLU A 232 24.01 13.38 -1.48
CA GLU A 232 23.66 14.21 -0.33
C GLU A 232 22.85 15.43 -0.75
N LEU A 233 21.80 15.70 0.00
CA LEU A 233 20.99 16.92 -0.11
C LEU A 233 21.29 17.83 1.09
N LYS A 234 21.77 19.03 0.82
CA LYS A 234 22.02 20.03 1.86
C LYS A 234 20.70 20.67 2.30
N PHE A 235 20.58 20.92 3.59
CA PHE A 235 19.43 21.60 4.17
C PHE A 235 19.87 22.70 5.13
N ARG A 236 18.98 23.68 5.34
CA ARG A 236 19.20 24.83 6.22
C ARG A 236 17.92 25.20 6.93
N THR A 237 18.05 25.87 8.06
CA THR A 237 16.93 26.44 8.85
C THR A 237 16.87 27.97 8.73
N GLU A 238 17.93 28.59 8.21
CA GLU A 238 17.99 30.03 8.06
C GLU A 238 17.33 30.49 6.75
N THR A 239 16.50 31.52 6.86
CA THR A 239 15.86 32.16 5.71
C THR A 239 16.82 33.15 5.07
N LYS A 240 16.86 33.19 3.74
CA LYS A 240 17.56 34.27 3.02
C LYS A 240 16.79 35.58 3.20
N LYS A 241 17.45 36.60 3.78
CA LYS A 241 16.91 37.95 3.95
C LYS A 241 17.51 38.88 2.93
N GLY A 242 16.69 39.67 2.26
CA GLY A 242 17.10 40.71 1.30
C GLY A 242 15.87 41.40 0.69
N SER A 243 16.04 42.59 0.17
CA SER A 243 14.91 43.39 -0.34
C SER A 243 14.09 42.71 -1.46
N HIS A 244 14.68 41.71 -2.14
CA HIS A 244 14.05 40.95 -3.23
C HIS A 244 14.02 39.44 -2.98
N MET A 245 14.48 38.99 -1.81
CA MET A 245 14.69 37.55 -1.50
C MET A 245 14.13 37.15 -0.13
N THR A 246 12.97 37.69 0.24
CA THR A 246 12.32 37.30 1.50
C THR A 246 11.64 35.95 1.33
N GLU A 247 12.27 34.92 1.88
CA GLU A 247 11.61 33.63 2.05
C GLU A 247 10.66 33.74 3.25
N ASN A 248 9.38 33.52 3.01
CA ASN A 248 8.37 33.55 4.07
C ASN A 248 8.24 32.15 4.70
N THR A 249 9.20 31.77 5.54
CA THR A 249 9.25 30.48 6.24
C THR A 249 9.10 30.68 7.73
N GLY A 250 8.54 29.67 8.41
CA GLY A 250 8.47 29.62 9.87
C GLY A 250 9.84 29.45 10.52
N ALA A 251 9.97 29.83 11.79
CA ALA A 251 11.23 29.71 12.54
C ALA A 251 11.72 28.27 12.71
N ASP A 252 10.81 27.30 12.63
CA ASP A 252 11.09 25.86 12.80
C ASP A 252 11.03 25.09 11.47
N ASP A 253 10.98 25.79 10.34
CA ASP A 253 10.99 25.17 9.03
C ASP A 253 12.42 24.81 8.59
N VAL A 254 12.51 23.78 7.75
CA VAL A 254 13.75 23.36 7.09
C VAL A 254 13.58 23.50 5.59
N ILE A 255 14.60 23.97 4.92
CA ILE A 255 14.66 24.10 3.47
C ILE A 255 15.71 23.14 2.94
N ILE A 256 15.28 22.13 2.19
CA ILE A 256 16.19 21.24 1.45
C ILE A 256 16.54 21.90 0.11
N THR A 257 17.82 21.94 -0.20
CA THR A 257 18.31 22.39 -1.52
C THR A 257 18.30 21.22 -2.48
N LEU A 258 17.56 21.37 -3.58
CA LEU A 258 17.40 20.35 -4.60
C LEU A 258 18.20 20.68 -5.87
N PRO A 259 18.65 19.67 -6.63
CA PRO A 259 19.06 19.85 -8.01
C PRO A 259 17.97 20.55 -8.83
N VAL A 260 18.40 21.39 -9.79
CA VAL A 260 17.43 22.05 -10.69
C VAL A 260 16.75 21.02 -11.58
N GLU A 261 17.54 20.07 -12.07
CA GLU A 261 17.06 18.99 -12.92
C GLU A 261 16.46 17.88 -12.03
N ARG A 262 15.24 17.44 -12.41
CA ARG A 262 14.56 16.32 -11.76
C ARG A 262 15.35 15.05 -12.00
N PRO A 263 15.60 14.19 -10.98
CA PRO A 263 16.17 12.86 -11.21
C PRO A 263 15.37 12.07 -12.25
N ASN A 264 16.07 11.41 -13.16
CA ASN A 264 15.44 10.61 -14.21
C ASN A 264 14.96 9.23 -13.67
N VAL A 265 13.98 9.28 -12.80
CA VAL A 265 13.30 8.11 -12.22
C VAL A 265 11.80 8.36 -12.20
N GLU A 266 11.00 7.30 -12.17
CA GLU A 266 9.53 7.40 -12.21
C GLU A 266 8.97 8.24 -11.06
N LEU A 267 9.43 8.01 -9.85
CA LEU A 267 9.06 8.77 -8.66
C LEU A 267 10.33 9.00 -7.82
N PRO A 268 10.89 10.23 -7.81
CA PRO A 268 12.04 10.56 -6.97
C PRO A 268 11.69 10.46 -5.48
N VAL A 269 12.62 9.94 -4.68
CA VAL A 269 12.47 9.81 -3.24
C VAL A 269 13.64 10.46 -2.52
N ILE A 270 13.33 11.31 -1.55
CA ILE A 270 14.29 11.88 -0.62
C ILE A 270 14.24 11.06 0.66
N GLU A 271 15.36 10.54 1.09
CA GLU A 271 15.51 9.88 2.38
C GLU A 271 16.01 10.88 3.41
N LEU A 272 15.32 10.93 4.55
CA LEU A 272 15.75 11.67 5.74
C LEU A 272 16.12 10.68 6.84
N ILE A 273 17.36 10.74 7.30
CA ILE A 273 17.78 10.10 8.54
C ILE A 273 17.40 11.06 9.67
N LEU A 274 16.56 10.60 10.60
CA LEU A 274 16.06 11.41 11.70
C LEU A 274 16.99 11.35 12.91
N GLU A 275 16.88 12.37 13.81
CA GLU A 275 17.61 12.42 15.08
C GLU A 275 17.16 11.33 16.06
#